data_7ced9267d7d0f236b72e46c6293b16eb
#
_entry.id   7ced9267d7d0f236b72e46c6293b16eb
#
_cell.length_a   1.000
_cell.length_b   1.000
_cell.length_c   1.000
_cell.angle_alpha   90.00
_cell.angle_beta   90.00
_cell.angle_gamma   90.00
#
_symmetry.space_group_name_H-M   'P 1'
#
loop_
_entity.id
_entity.type
_entity.pdbx_description
1 polymer ?
#
loop_
_entity_poly.entity_id
_entity_poly.type
_entity_poly.pdbx_seq_one_letter_code
_entity_poly.pdbx_strand_id
1 'polypeptide(L)'
;MGRLWKTAVAVAAIFVLGNLFRLCERPGRNALDPSTFKDVDSLTAYINVRSGMYTSRGFLTGFQYTMLTSMADSMDIRMGFSGVYEKRNCWQMLEDGQVDMVAVSVSDTIPADHAGAVALSMPFRGYAWAVRSGDQGLLYRTNRWLGMMVRSSEYGDMESRFFRSYNLEPYLKAGTRTDRISPYDEIVKRHCGLLGWDWRLLSAVIFKESRFSIGAYSRRGATGLMQVMRSTAAVYGITDLFNPEDNIKAGTLHLRRIGRRYRNMGFDSVNVVKFTLAAYNA
;
A
#
# COMPACT_ATOMS: atom_id res chain seq x y z
N MET A 1 -34.15 4.47 27.90
CA MET A 1 -33.26 3.28 28.07
C MET A 1 -32.50 2.84 26.82
N GLY A 2 -32.86 3.21 25.59
CA GLY A 2 -32.25 2.69 24.37
C GLY A 2 -30.92 3.31 23.89
N ARG A 3 -30.52 4.47 24.40
CA ARG A 3 -29.26 5.15 23.96
C ARG A 3 -28.02 4.70 24.74
N LEU A 4 -28.15 4.39 26.02
CA LEU A 4 -27.04 3.91 26.86
C LEU A 4 -26.59 2.48 26.51
N TRP A 5 -27.50 1.63 26.01
CA TRP A 5 -27.17 0.28 25.56
C TRP A 5 -26.34 0.27 24.27
N LYS A 6 -26.66 1.15 23.32
CA LYS A 6 -25.89 1.23 22.04
C LYS A 6 -24.47 1.75 22.23
N THR A 7 -24.25 2.67 23.17
CA THR A 7 -22.90 3.14 23.53
C THR A 7 -22.12 2.06 24.30
N ALA A 8 -22.75 1.30 25.18
CA ALA A 8 -22.09 0.22 25.91
C ALA A 8 -21.66 -0.92 24.98
N VAL A 9 -22.49 -1.27 23.98
CA VAL A 9 -22.14 -2.30 22.97
C VAL A 9 -21.02 -1.82 22.03
N ALA A 10 -21.02 -0.54 21.64
CA ALA A 10 -19.94 0.02 20.80
C ALA A 10 -18.61 0.09 21.57
N VAL A 11 -18.63 0.47 22.84
CA VAL A 11 -17.43 0.49 23.70
C VAL A 11 -16.92 -0.92 23.96
N ALA A 12 -17.81 -1.91 24.19
CA ALA A 12 -17.43 -3.31 24.34
C ALA A 12 -16.85 -3.89 23.05
N ALA A 13 -17.38 -3.54 21.86
CA ALA A 13 -16.85 -3.96 20.58
C ALA A 13 -15.45 -3.36 20.30
N ILE A 14 -15.22 -2.10 20.66
CA ILE A 14 -13.91 -1.45 20.57
C ILE A 14 -12.92 -2.10 21.55
N PHE A 15 -13.36 -2.48 22.76
CA PHE A 15 -12.52 -3.17 23.74
C PHE A 15 -12.18 -4.60 23.33
N VAL A 16 -13.12 -5.31 22.70
CA VAL A 16 -12.89 -6.67 22.17
C VAL A 16 -11.97 -6.62 20.95
N LEU A 17 -12.14 -5.67 20.03
CA LEU A 17 -11.23 -5.44 18.90
C LEU A 17 -9.85 -4.96 19.37
N GLY A 18 -9.76 -4.07 20.37
CA GLY A 18 -8.49 -3.63 20.96
C GLY A 18 -7.76 -4.76 21.69
N ASN A 19 -8.45 -5.70 22.33
CA ASN A 19 -7.86 -6.88 22.98
C ASN A 19 -7.48 -7.97 21.96
N LEU A 20 -8.21 -8.12 20.85
CA LEU A 20 -7.80 -8.99 19.74
C LEU A 20 -6.48 -8.50 19.10
N PHE A 21 -6.25 -7.18 19.02
CA PHE A 21 -4.97 -6.63 18.59
C PHE A 21 -3.84 -6.80 19.64
N ARG A 22 -4.15 -6.77 20.96
CA ARG A 22 -3.18 -7.04 22.03
C ARG A 22 -2.80 -8.52 22.16
N LEU A 23 -3.65 -9.43 21.72
CA LEU A 23 -3.36 -10.89 21.71
C LEU A 23 -2.36 -11.31 20.62
N CYS A 24 -1.89 -10.38 19.76
CA CYS A 24 -0.81 -10.61 18.80
C CYS A 24 0.60 -10.23 19.32
N GLU A 25 0.74 -9.74 20.54
CA GLU A 25 2.06 -9.66 21.18
C GLU A 25 2.43 -11.05 21.72
N ARG A 26 3.06 -11.86 20.87
CA ARG A 26 3.59 -13.15 21.27
C ARG A 26 4.88 -12.95 22.07
N PRO A 27 5.11 -13.74 23.14
CA PRO A 27 6.46 -13.83 23.69
C PRO A 27 7.43 -14.25 22.57
N GLY A 28 8.62 -13.64 22.54
CA GLY A 28 9.60 -13.86 21.49
C GLY A 28 9.79 -15.34 21.17
N ARG A 29 9.68 -15.69 19.88
CA ARG A 29 9.93 -17.06 19.43
C ARG A 29 11.42 -17.27 19.27
N ASN A 30 11.93 -18.37 19.83
CA ASN A 30 13.25 -18.89 19.47
C ASN A 30 13.28 -19.21 17.97
N ALA A 31 14.47 -19.17 17.36
CA ALA A 31 14.67 -19.51 15.95
C ALA A 31 13.97 -20.84 15.60
N LEU A 32 13.25 -20.86 14.49
CA LEU A 32 12.54 -22.05 14.03
C LEU A 32 13.56 -23.04 13.46
N ASP A 33 13.76 -24.16 14.14
CA ASP A 33 14.58 -25.26 13.63
C ASP A 33 13.97 -25.78 12.33
N PRO A 34 14.77 -26.08 11.29
CA PRO A 34 14.31 -26.66 10.02
C PRO A 34 13.44 -27.91 10.20
N SER A 35 13.71 -28.72 11.24
CA SER A 35 12.94 -29.93 11.57
C SER A 35 11.57 -29.64 12.18
N THR A 36 11.41 -28.48 12.84
CA THR A 36 10.17 -28.10 13.58
C THR A 36 9.22 -27.25 12.75
N PHE A 37 9.58 -26.87 11.52
CA PHE A 37 8.72 -26.07 10.66
C PHE A 37 7.36 -26.73 10.32
N LYS A 38 7.27 -28.04 10.47
CA LYS A 38 6.01 -28.79 10.24
C LYS A 38 4.90 -28.44 11.24
N ASP A 39 5.27 -27.91 12.41
CA ASP A 39 4.35 -27.59 13.51
C ASP A 39 3.99 -26.10 13.59
N VAL A 40 4.32 -25.31 12.52
CA VAL A 40 4.05 -23.88 12.51
C VAL A 40 2.69 -23.61 11.88
N ASP A 41 1.71 -23.27 12.70
CA ASP A 41 0.35 -22.93 12.26
C ASP A 41 0.20 -21.50 11.75
N SER A 42 1.11 -20.62 12.13
CA SER A 42 1.00 -19.19 11.80
C SER A 42 2.35 -18.47 11.86
N LEU A 43 2.52 -17.53 10.96
CA LEU A 43 3.63 -16.59 10.90
C LEU A 43 3.12 -15.16 11.10
N THR A 44 3.96 -14.29 11.64
CA THR A 44 3.70 -12.85 11.73
C THR A 44 4.72 -12.10 10.91
N ALA A 45 4.25 -11.21 10.03
CA ALA A 45 5.10 -10.39 9.20
C ALA A 45 4.97 -8.89 9.54
N TYR A 46 6.06 -8.15 9.40
CA TYR A 46 6.07 -6.69 9.38
C TYR A 46 6.47 -6.21 7.99
N ILE A 47 5.75 -5.25 7.45
CA ILE A 47 6.03 -4.71 6.11
C ILE A 47 6.69 -3.34 6.26
N ASN A 48 8.02 -3.31 6.16
CA ASN A 48 8.86 -2.10 6.21
C ASN A 48 9.04 -1.47 4.81
N VAL A 49 8.12 -1.73 3.91
CA VAL A 49 8.16 -1.21 2.54
C VAL A 49 6.99 -0.26 2.33
N ARG A 50 7.27 0.94 1.86
CA ARG A 50 6.22 1.90 1.49
C ARG A 50 5.34 1.29 0.41
N SER A 51 4.02 1.45 0.56
CA SER A 51 3.02 0.81 -0.32
C SER A 51 3.01 -0.72 -0.33
N GLY A 52 3.79 -1.38 0.50
CA GLY A 52 3.77 -2.83 0.62
C GLY A 52 2.46 -3.39 1.16
N MET A 53 1.77 -2.62 2.00
CA MET A 53 0.46 -2.91 2.55
C MET A 53 -0.32 -1.61 2.79
N TYR A 54 -1.62 -1.61 2.47
CA TYR A 54 -2.53 -0.48 2.68
C TYR A 54 -3.99 -0.97 2.74
N THR A 55 -4.88 -0.14 3.25
CA THR A 55 -6.31 -0.44 3.29
C THR A 55 -7.01 0.11 2.05
N SER A 56 -7.78 -0.72 1.35
CA SER A 56 -8.63 -0.33 0.25
C SER A 56 -10.04 -0.89 0.45
N ARG A 57 -11.05 -0.02 0.49
CA ARG A 57 -12.45 -0.38 0.75
C ARG A 57 -12.67 -1.21 2.03
N GLY A 58 -11.89 -0.93 3.07
CA GLY A 58 -11.95 -1.66 4.34
C GLY A 58 -11.15 -2.97 4.37
N PHE A 59 -10.53 -3.38 3.27
CA PHE A 59 -9.71 -4.59 3.19
C PHE A 59 -8.23 -4.27 3.09
N LEU A 60 -7.41 -5.04 3.77
CA LEU A 60 -5.96 -4.98 3.61
C LEU A 60 -5.56 -5.46 2.23
N THR A 61 -4.64 -4.77 1.58
CA THR A 61 -4.09 -5.09 0.26
C THR A 61 -2.70 -4.48 0.10
N GLY A 62 -2.03 -4.74 -1.01
CA GLY A 62 -0.70 -4.25 -1.33
C GLY A 62 0.17 -5.38 -1.85
N PHE A 63 1.24 -5.05 -2.58
CA PHE A 63 2.07 -6.07 -3.23
C PHE A 63 2.70 -7.03 -2.21
N GLN A 64 3.37 -6.51 -1.17
CA GLN A 64 4.00 -7.34 -0.15
C GLN A 64 2.97 -8.12 0.67
N TYR A 65 1.85 -7.47 1.02
CA TYR A 65 0.73 -8.13 1.69
C TYR A 65 0.23 -9.33 0.87
N THR A 66 -0.06 -9.13 -0.42
CA THR A 66 -0.58 -10.18 -1.30
C THR A 66 0.44 -11.32 -1.49
N MET A 67 1.73 -10.99 -1.69
CA MET A 67 2.79 -11.98 -1.82
C MET A 67 2.96 -12.83 -0.55
N LEU A 68 3.00 -12.19 0.62
CA LEU A 68 3.14 -12.91 1.90
C LEU A 68 1.92 -13.79 2.20
N THR A 69 0.73 -13.29 1.92
CA THR A 69 -0.51 -14.07 2.09
C THR A 69 -0.54 -15.27 1.14
N SER A 70 -0.23 -15.07 -0.15
CA SER A 70 -0.16 -16.17 -1.13
C SER A 70 0.89 -17.23 -0.76
N MET A 71 2.04 -16.81 -0.20
CA MET A 71 3.03 -17.74 0.33
C MET A 71 2.46 -18.57 1.48
N ALA A 72 1.83 -17.92 2.46
CA ALA A 72 1.28 -18.58 3.62
C ALA A 72 0.16 -19.56 3.23
N ASP A 73 -0.74 -19.15 2.33
CA ASP A 73 -1.81 -20.00 1.79
C ASP A 73 -1.24 -21.24 1.09
N SER A 74 -0.15 -21.09 0.34
CA SER A 74 0.51 -22.23 -0.33
C SER A 74 1.17 -23.23 0.64
N MET A 75 1.41 -22.81 1.87
CA MET A 75 2.01 -23.62 2.93
C MET A 75 1.00 -24.09 3.97
N ASP A 76 -0.29 -23.76 3.80
CA ASP A 76 -1.36 -24.00 4.77
C ASP A 76 -1.07 -23.36 6.15
N ILE A 77 -0.57 -22.12 6.13
CA ILE A 77 -0.16 -21.36 7.32
C ILE A 77 -0.95 -20.05 7.37
N ARG A 78 -1.39 -19.65 8.56
CA ARG A 78 -2.00 -18.34 8.77
C ARG A 78 -0.95 -17.24 8.79
N MET A 79 -1.17 -16.14 8.03
CA MET A 79 -0.31 -14.96 8.05
C MET A 79 -0.94 -13.83 8.86
N GLY A 80 -0.28 -13.44 9.95
CA GLY A 80 -0.58 -12.24 10.71
C GLY A 80 0.31 -11.08 10.27
N PHE A 81 -0.16 -9.84 10.47
CA PHE A 81 0.62 -8.64 10.17
C PHE A 81 0.70 -7.75 11.41
N SER A 82 1.93 -7.35 11.78
CA SER A 82 2.18 -6.44 12.89
C SER A 82 2.16 -4.99 12.39
N GLY A 83 1.47 -4.12 13.09
CA GLY A 83 1.47 -2.65 13.02
C GLY A 83 1.66 -2.00 11.65
N VAL A 84 0.55 -1.58 11.00
CA VAL A 84 0.57 -1.00 9.63
C VAL A 84 1.18 0.41 9.59
N TYR A 85 1.27 1.13 10.72
CA TYR A 85 1.54 2.58 10.72
C TYR A 85 2.57 3.06 11.76
N GLU A 86 3.17 2.18 12.53
CA GLU A 86 4.16 2.57 13.54
C GLU A 86 5.58 2.41 12.99
N LYS A 87 6.39 3.48 13.09
CA LYS A 87 7.83 3.37 12.90
C LYS A 87 8.42 2.60 14.09
N ARG A 88 8.55 1.28 13.95
CA ARG A 88 9.26 0.43 14.91
C ARG A 88 10.61 0.02 14.33
N ASN A 89 11.54 -0.32 15.20
CA ASN A 89 12.78 -0.96 14.77
C ASN A 89 12.46 -2.39 14.33
N CYS A 90 12.24 -2.59 13.04
CA CYS A 90 11.83 -3.88 12.49
C CYS A 90 12.90 -4.98 12.67
N TRP A 91 14.16 -4.61 12.76
CA TRP A 91 15.26 -5.53 13.00
C TRP A 91 15.21 -6.08 14.42
N GLN A 92 15.00 -5.21 15.41
CA GLN A 92 14.81 -5.61 16.79
C GLN A 92 13.55 -6.48 16.97
N MET A 93 12.44 -6.12 16.32
CA MET A 93 11.21 -6.94 16.35
C MET A 93 11.44 -8.35 15.81
N LEU A 94 12.29 -8.49 14.78
CA LEU A 94 12.64 -9.78 14.20
C LEU A 94 13.51 -10.61 15.16
N GLU A 95 14.53 -10.01 15.77
CA GLU A 95 15.41 -10.64 16.73
C GLU A 95 14.69 -11.09 17.99
N ASP A 96 13.82 -10.23 18.54
CA ASP A 96 13.01 -10.53 19.73
C ASP A 96 11.91 -11.56 19.45
N GLY A 97 11.72 -11.98 18.18
CA GLY A 97 10.68 -12.91 17.78
C GLY A 97 9.27 -12.34 17.86
N GLN A 98 9.12 -11.01 17.89
CA GLN A 98 7.81 -10.34 17.82
C GLN A 98 7.19 -10.53 16.42
N VAL A 99 8.04 -10.66 15.40
CA VAL A 99 7.67 -11.04 14.04
C VAL A 99 8.59 -12.14 13.53
N ASP A 100 8.10 -12.93 12.59
CA ASP A 100 8.86 -14.01 11.97
C ASP A 100 9.51 -13.57 10.66
N MET A 101 8.92 -12.57 10.01
CA MET A 101 9.39 -12.05 8.72
C MET A 101 9.27 -10.53 8.65
N VAL A 102 10.20 -9.89 7.94
CA VAL A 102 10.14 -8.46 7.61
C VAL A 102 10.32 -8.27 6.12
N ALA A 103 9.34 -7.65 5.46
CA ALA A 103 9.49 -7.24 4.06
C ALA A 103 10.27 -5.93 3.98
N VAL A 104 11.38 -5.94 3.25
CA VAL A 104 12.32 -4.82 3.11
C VAL A 104 12.62 -4.51 1.65
N SER A 105 13.12 -3.30 1.37
CA SER A 105 13.78 -3.00 0.09
C SER A 105 15.21 -3.56 0.11
N VAL A 106 15.70 -4.06 -1.03
CA VAL A 106 17.12 -4.47 -1.14
C VAL A 106 18.08 -3.29 -1.00
N SER A 107 17.60 -2.06 -1.09
CA SER A 107 18.35 -0.84 -0.82
C SER A 107 18.41 -0.48 0.67
N ASP A 108 17.62 -1.13 1.52
CA ASP A 108 17.63 -0.90 2.95
C ASP A 108 18.91 -1.53 3.54
N THR A 109 19.65 -0.73 4.31
CA THR A 109 20.84 -1.23 4.98
C THR A 109 20.42 -1.92 6.28
N ILE A 110 20.88 -3.15 6.47
CA ILE A 110 20.80 -3.82 7.78
C ILE A 110 21.83 -3.16 8.68
N PRO A 111 21.46 -2.57 9.83
CA PRO A 111 22.43 -2.00 10.76
C PRO A 111 23.44 -3.05 11.21
N ALA A 112 24.68 -2.62 11.51
CA ALA A 112 25.79 -3.54 11.81
C ALA A 112 25.54 -4.39 13.07
N ASP A 113 24.80 -3.86 14.04
CA ASP A 113 24.37 -4.53 15.27
C ASP A 113 23.37 -5.66 15.03
N HIS A 114 22.65 -5.65 13.91
CA HIS A 114 21.67 -6.67 13.52
C HIS A 114 22.16 -7.61 12.39
N ALA A 115 23.30 -7.31 11.74
CA ALA A 115 23.74 -8.02 10.53
C ALA A 115 24.00 -9.53 10.74
N GLY A 116 24.39 -9.96 11.94
CA GLY A 116 24.61 -11.37 12.28
C GLY A 116 23.33 -12.15 12.60
N ALA A 117 22.26 -11.44 12.97
CA ALA A 117 21.02 -12.03 13.44
C ALA A 117 19.96 -12.17 12.32
N VAL A 118 20.23 -11.61 11.14
CA VAL A 118 19.25 -11.51 10.03
C VAL A 118 19.77 -12.22 8.80
N ALA A 119 18.90 -12.97 8.13
CA ALA A 119 19.11 -13.56 6.81
C ALA A 119 18.06 -13.05 5.83
N LEU A 120 18.45 -12.74 4.59
CA LEU A 120 17.54 -12.26 3.54
C LEU A 120 17.17 -13.39 2.59
N SER A 121 15.92 -13.39 2.16
CA SER A 121 15.46 -14.21 1.04
C SER A 121 16.15 -13.81 -0.27
N MET A 122 16.01 -14.63 -1.30
CA MET A 122 16.33 -14.21 -2.66
C MET A 122 15.59 -12.91 -3.01
N PRO A 123 16.25 -11.98 -3.72
CA PRO A 123 15.61 -10.73 -4.10
C PRO A 123 14.56 -10.93 -5.20
N PHE A 124 13.48 -10.16 -5.12
CA PHE A 124 12.45 -10.10 -6.15
C PHE A 124 11.98 -8.66 -6.32
N ARG A 125 12.04 -8.14 -7.52
CA ARG A 125 11.62 -6.76 -7.88
C ARG A 125 12.21 -5.65 -6.96
N GLY A 126 13.44 -5.81 -6.49
CA GLY A 126 14.07 -4.84 -5.59
C GLY A 126 13.62 -4.95 -4.13
N TYR A 127 12.94 -6.03 -3.77
CA TYR A 127 12.53 -6.38 -2.40
C TYR A 127 13.17 -7.69 -1.97
N ALA A 128 13.25 -7.90 -0.66
CA ALA A 128 13.59 -9.16 -0.03
C ALA A 128 12.77 -9.31 1.26
N TRP A 129 12.68 -10.53 1.76
CA TRP A 129 12.10 -10.80 3.07
C TRP A 129 13.19 -11.24 4.03
N ALA A 130 13.29 -10.51 5.13
CA ALA A 130 14.22 -10.82 6.19
C ALA A 130 13.59 -11.82 7.16
N VAL A 131 14.37 -12.79 7.61
CA VAL A 131 14.06 -13.75 8.68
C VAL A 131 15.24 -13.76 9.66
N ARG A 132 15.06 -14.34 10.86
CA ARG A 132 16.20 -14.58 11.76
C ARG A 132 17.20 -15.53 11.11
N SER A 133 18.49 -15.27 11.29
CA SER A 133 19.55 -16.10 10.70
C SER A 133 19.50 -17.57 11.14
N GLY A 134 18.93 -17.85 12.33
CA GLY A 134 18.67 -19.20 12.82
C GLY A 134 17.50 -19.92 12.14
N ASP A 135 16.59 -19.20 11.47
CA ASP A 135 15.38 -19.77 10.87
C ASP A 135 15.63 -20.29 9.44
N GLN A 136 16.64 -21.14 9.25
CA GLN A 136 17.06 -21.66 7.96
C GLN A 136 15.93 -22.44 7.23
N GLY A 137 15.08 -23.13 7.97
CA GLY A 137 13.93 -23.84 7.42
C GLY A 137 12.90 -22.90 6.80
N LEU A 138 12.59 -21.79 7.47
CA LEU A 138 11.71 -20.74 6.94
C LEU A 138 12.33 -20.08 5.72
N LEU A 139 13.62 -19.71 5.78
CA LEU A 139 14.34 -19.11 4.66
C LEU A 139 14.35 -20.02 3.42
N TYR A 140 14.65 -21.30 3.59
CA TYR A 140 14.65 -22.28 2.50
C TYR A 140 13.29 -22.39 1.82
N ARG A 141 12.20 -22.54 2.60
CA ARG A 141 10.83 -22.64 2.08
C ARG A 141 10.40 -21.36 1.37
N THR A 142 10.72 -20.20 1.97
CA THR A 142 10.49 -18.89 1.39
C THR A 142 11.17 -18.75 0.02
N ASN A 143 12.46 -19.08 -0.06
CA ASN A 143 13.22 -19.02 -1.31
C ASN A 143 12.71 -20.00 -2.37
N ARG A 144 12.34 -21.22 -1.97
CA ARG A 144 11.75 -22.20 -2.88
C ARG A 144 10.43 -21.70 -3.45
N TRP A 145 9.55 -21.15 -2.61
CA TRP A 145 8.27 -20.59 -3.03
C TRP A 145 8.47 -19.38 -3.94
N LEU A 146 9.33 -18.42 -3.56
CA LEU A 146 9.66 -17.26 -4.38
C LEU A 146 10.20 -17.68 -5.76
N GLY A 147 11.08 -18.68 -5.82
CA GLY A 147 11.64 -19.18 -7.08
C GLY A 147 10.60 -19.75 -8.04
N MET A 148 9.50 -20.30 -7.53
CA MET A 148 8.35 -20.74 -8.34
C MET A 148 7.44 -19.55 -8.67
N MET A 149 7.11 -18.72 -7.65
CA MET A 149 6.15 -17.64 -7.77
C MET A 149 6.58 -16.58 -8.79
N VAL A 150 7.83 -16.13 -8.77
CA VAL A 150 8.31 -15.07 -9.69
C VAL A 150 8.31 -15.49 -11.18
N ARG A 151 8.14 -16.78 -11.45
CA ARG A 151 8.01 -17.35 -12.81
C ARG A 151 6.57 -17.65 -13.21
N SER A 152 5.62 -17.47 -12.30
CA SER A 152 4.21 -17.78 -12.52
C SER A 152 3.48 -16.65 -13.24
N SER A 153 2.36 -17.00 -13.91
CA SER A 153 1.42 -16.00 -14.45
C SER A 153 0.80 -15.15 -13.35
N GLU A 154 0.54 -15.73 -12.17
CA GLU A 154 0.01 -15.05 -11.01
C GLU A 154 0.90 -13.88 -10.57
N TYR A 155 2.23 -14.09 -10.56
CA TYR A 155 3.17 -13.00 -10.29
C TYR A 155 3.09 -11.88 -11.33
N GLY A 156 2.98 -12.22 -12.61
CA GLY A 156 2.80 -11.27 -13.71
C GLY A 156 1.52 -10.43 -13.56
N ASP A 157 0.45 -11.06 -13.09
CA ASP A 157 -0.81 -10.38 -12.80
C ASP A 157 -0.70 -9.45 -11.59
N MET A 158 -0.03 -9.89 -10.52
CA MET A 158 0.28 -9.04 -9.36
C MET A 158 1.17 -7.86 -9.75
N GLU A 159 2.23 -8.08 -10.55
CA GLU A 159 3.06 -6.99 -11.09
C GLU A 159 2.24 -5.98 -11.88
N SER A 160 1.38 -6.47 -12.74
CA SER A 160 0.50 -5.64 -13.56
C SER A 160 -0.45 -4.83 -12.69
N ARG A 161 -1.02 -5.45 -11.67
CA ARG A 161 -1.96 -4.82 -10.75
C ARG A 161 -1.33 -3.72 -9.90
N PHE A 162 -0.12 -3.96 -9.37
CA PHE A 162 0.49 -3.06 -8.38
C PHE A 162 1.52 -2.09 -8.96
N PHE A 163 2.17 -2.41 -10.07
CA PHE A 163 3.32 -1.65 -10.55
C PHE A 163 3.26 -1.22 -12.01
N ARG A 164 2.53 -1.92 -12.88
CA ARG A 164 2.42 -1.45 -14.25
C ARG A 164 1.62 -0.18 -14.31
N SER A 165 2.23 0.83 -14.91
CA SER A 165 1.48 1.97 -15.42
C SER A 165 0.43 1.46 -16.39
N TYR A 166 -0.81 1.92 -16.26
CA TYR A 166 -1.87 1.55 -17.17
C TYR A 166 -1.45 1.90 -18.61
N ASN A 167 -1.26 0.88 -19.44
CA ASN A 167 -0.87 1.09 -20.83
C ASN A 167 -2.12 1.45 -21.65
N LEU A 168 -2.24 2.70 -22.05
CA LEU A 168 -3.33 3.19 -22.89
C LEU A 168 -3.13 2.85 -24.38
N GLU A 169 -1.93 2.46 -24.81
CA GLU A 169 -1.63 2.19 -26.23
C GLU A 169 -2.61 1.23 -26.91
N PRO A 170 -3.00 0.08 -26.31
CA PRO A 170 -3.98 -0.81 -26.94
C PRO A 170 -5.33 -0.15 -27.16
N TYR A 171 -5.73 0.77 -26.27
CA TYR A 171 -7.02 1.49 -26.38
C TYR A 171 -6.96 2.63 -27.38
N LEU A 172 -5.79 3.27 -27.55
CA LEU A 172 -5.60 4.31 -28.55
C LEU A 172 -5.46 3.74 -29.97
N LYS A 173 -4.82 2.57 -30.13
CA LYS A 173 -4.60 1.90 -31.43
C LYS A 173 -5.84 1.16 -31.94
N ALA A 174 -6.71 0.69 -31.06
CA ALA A 174 -7.83 -0.16 -31.45
C ALA A 174 -8.98 0.60 -32.13
N GLY A 175 -8.94 1.95 -32.22
CA GLY A 175 -10.02 2.74 -32.81
C GLY A 175 -11.38 2.53 -32.13
N THR A 176 -11.44 1.68 -31.12
CA THR A 176 -12.62 1.41 -30.32
C THR A 176 -12.80 2.57 -29.37
N ARG A 177 -13.91 3.31 -29.54
CA ARG A 177 -14.47 4.20 -28.52
C ARG A 177 -14.79 3.34 -27.28
N THR A 178 -13.75 3.00 -26.50
CA THR A 178 -14.00 2.49 -25.15
C THR A 178 -14.25 3.73 -24.30
N ASP A 179 -15.42 3.83 -23.71
CA ASP A 179 -15.75 4.87 -22.73
C ASP A 179 -14.90 4.73 -21.44
N ARG A 180 -13.94 3.82 -21.47
CA ARG A 180 -13.07 3.50 -20.33
C ARG A 180 -11.63 3.91 -20.58
N ILE A 181 -11.10 4.78 -19.71
CA ILE A 181 -9.72 5.26 -19.75
C ILE A 181 -8.84 4.48 -18.75
N SER A 182 -9.38 4.15 -17.57
CA SER A 182 -8.65 3.52 -16.50
C SER A 182 -9.54 2.63 -15.62
N PRO A 183 -8.98 1.78 -14.75
CA PRO A 183 -9.75 1.07 -13.73
C PRO A 183 -10.43 1.99 -12.71
N TYR A 184 -10.03 3.26 -12.66
CA TYR A 184 -10.48 4.23 -11.66
C TYR A 184 -11.55 5.19 -12.18
N ASP A 185 -12.05 5.02 -13.39
CA ASP A 185 -12.97 5.96 -14.06
C ASP A 185 -14.18 6.32 -13.21
N GLU A 186 -14.79 5.34 -12.53
CA GLU A 186 -15.96 5.59 -11.69
C GLU A 186 -15.62 6.45 -10.46
N ILE A 187 -14.41 6.28 -9.90
CA ILE A 187 -13.92 7.12 -8.82
C ILE A 187 -13.64 8.53 -9.33
N VAL A 188 -12.98 8.63 -10.48
CA VAL A 188 -12.64 9.92 -11.11
C VAL A 188 -13.91 10.70 -11.44
N LYS A 189 -14.93 10.07 -12.03
CA LYS A 189 -16.21 10.71 -12.34
C LYS A 189 -16.90 11.26 -11.09
N ARG A 190 -16.94 10.47 -9.99
CA ARG A 190 -17.52 10.90 -8.71
C ARG A 190 -16.88 12.17 -8.17
N HIS A 191 -15.54 12.21 -8.15
CA HIS A 191 -14.83 13.33 -7.54
C HIS A 191 -14.67 14.52 -8.49
N CYS A 192 -14.68 14.31 -9.79
CA CYS A 192 -14.52 15.37 -10.81
C CYS A 192 -15.63 16.42 -10.74
N GLY A 193 -16.83 16.04 -10.31
CA GLY A 193 -17.94 16.98 -10.09
C GLY A 193 -17.60 18.16 -9.18
N LEU A 194 -16.66 17.98 -8.24
CA LEU A 194 -16.17 19.03 -7.33
C LEU A 194 -15.39 20.15 -8.05
N LEU A 195 -14.84 19.84 -9.23
CA LEU A 195 -14.05 20.78 -10.06
C LEU A 195 -14.91 21.48 -11.13
N GLY A 196 -16.01 20.85 -11.53
CA GLY A 196 -16.76 21.26 -12.72
C GLY A 196 -16.00 21.02 -14.02
N TRP A 197 -15.04 20.08 -14.02
CA TRP A 197 -14.22 19.69 -15.18
C TRP A 197 -14.79 18.47 -15.88
N ASP A 198 -14.39 18.27 -17.15
CA ASP A 198 -14.56 16.96 -17.78
C ASP A 198 -13.68 15.93 -17.02
N TRP A 199 -14.27 14.79 -16.68
CA TRP A 199 -13.57 13.72 -15.96
C TRP A 199 -12.34 13.19 -16.70
N ARG A 200 -12.34 13.31 -18.04
CA ARG A 200 -11.19 12.94 -18.88
C ARG A 200 -9.98 13.85 -18.62
N LEU A 201 -10.21 15.12 -18.31
CA LEU A 201 -9.16 16.04 -17.92
C LEU A 201 -8.54 15.62 -16.58
N LEU A 202 -9.36 15.25 -15.60
CA LEU A 202 -8.84 14.73 -14.33
C LEU A 202 -8.10 13.40 -14.53
N SER A 203 -8.59 12.52 -15.40
CA SER A 203 -7.88 11.30 -15.79
C SER A 203 -6.51 11.59 -16.45
N ALA A 204 -6.42 12.62 -17.27
CA ALA A 204 -5.15 13.05 -17.88
C ALA A 204 -4.15 13.57 -16.82
N VAL A 205 -4.63 14.28 -15.80
CA VAL A 205 -3.80 14.68 -14.65
C VAL A 205 -3.27 13.42 -13.94
N ILE A 206 -4.12 12.48 -13.59
CA ILE A 206 -3.71 11.23 -12.93
C ILE A 206 -2.69 10.45 -13.78
N PHE A 207 -2.92 10.40 -15.10
CA PHE A 207 -1.97 9.77 -16.01
C PHE A 207 -0.61 10.47 -16.00
N LYS A 208 -0.58 11.80 -16.01
CA LYS A 208 0.67 12.59 -15.96
C LYS A 208 1.42 12.37 -14.64
N GLU A 209 0.70 12.30 -13.51
CA GLU A 209 1.28 12.17 -12.18
C GLU A 209 1.84 10.77 -11.90
N SER A 210 1.09 9.73 -12.24
CA SER A 210 1.44 8.36 -11.84
C SER A 210 1.29 7.32 -12.94
N ARG A 211 0.79 7.69 -14.13
CA ARG A 211 0.30 6.77 -15.18
C ARG A 211 -0.68 5.73 -14.62
N PHE A 212 -1.56 6.17 -13.74
CA PHE A 212 -2.51 5.34 -12.99
C PHE A 212 -1.86 4.29 -12.06
N SER A 213 -0.61 4.47 -11.66
CA SER A 213 0.05 3.60 -10.70
C SER A 213 -0.33 4.00 -9.27
N ILE A 214 -1.11 3.14 -8.59
CA ILE A 214 -1.50 3.36 -7.19
C ILE A 214 -0.31 3.32 -6.23
N GLY A 215 0.72 2.55 -6.56
CA GLY A 215 1.95 2.43 -5.78
C GLY A 215 3.00 3.49 -6.10
N ALA A 216 2.69 4.49 -6.94
CA ALA A 216 3.65 5.54 -7.30
C ALA A 216 4.07 6.33 -6.06
N TYR A 217 5.38 6.50 -5.92
CA TYR A 217 5.98 7.25 -4.81
C TYR A 217 7.19 8.04 -5.31
N SER A 218 7.19 9.35 -5.05
CA SER A 218 8.30 10.21 -5.46
C SER A 218 9.36 10.34 -4.37
N ARG A 219 10.59 10.74 -4.75
CA ARG A 219 11.68 11.03 -3.80
C ARG A 219 11.30 12.10 -2.76
N ARG A 220 10.40 13.02 -3.11
CA ARG A 220 9.91 14.09 -2.22
C ARG A 220 8.76 13.66 -1.33
N GLY A 221 8.26 12.42 -1.47
CA GLY A 221 7.18 11.87 -0.64
C GLY A 221 5.78 12.01 -1.23
N ALA A 222 5.65 12.48 -2.49
CA ALA A 222 4.37 12.47 -3.18
C ALA A 222 3.93 11.02 -3.45
N THR A 223 2.64 10.72 -3.25
CA THR A 223 2.15 9.34 -3.14
C THR A 223 0.91 9.12 -3.99
N GLY A 224 0.86 7.96 -4.65
CA GLY A 224 -0.33 7.38 -5.27
C GLY A 224 -0.71 8.02 -6.60
N LEU A 225 -1.97 7.83 -7.00
CA LEU A 225 -2.50 8.16 -8.32
C LEU A 225 -2.31 9.61 -8.72
N MET A 226 -2.53 10.54 -7.82
CA MET A 226 -2.42 11.99 -8.04
C MET A 226 -1.17 12.60 -7.41
N GLN A 227 -0.20 11.77 -6.97
CA GLN A 227 1.05 12.22 -6.36
C GLN A 227 0.85 13.28 -5.26
N VAL A 228 -0.04 12.97 -4.31
CA VAL A 228 -0.39 13.89 -3.23
C VAL A 228 0.63 13.79 -2.08
N MET A 229 1.06 14.93 -1.55
CA MET A 229 1.89 14.98 -0.35
C MET A 229 1.06 14.67 0.90
N ARG A 230 1.64 13.97 1.89
CA ARG A 230 0.95 13.66 3.17
C ARG A 230 0.45 14.90 3.89
N SER A 231 1.25 15.98 3.90
CA SER A 231 0.84 17.26 4.49
C SER A 231 -0.38 17.85 3.79
N THR A 232 -0.46 17.72 2.47
CA THR A 232 -1.63 18.16 1.69
C THR A 232 -2.86 17.32 2.00
N ALA A 233 -2.73 16.00 2.06
CA ALA A 233 -3.83 15.09 2.38
C ALA A 233 -4.36 15.30 3.79
N ALA A 234 -3.48 15.57 4.77
CA ALA A 234 -3.83 15.81 6.15
C ALA A 234 -4.76 17.05 6.32
N VAL A 235 -4.62 18.08 5.45
CA VAL A 235 -5.54 19.25 5.44
C VAL A 235 -6.98 18.82 5.18
N TYR A 236 -7.20 17.69 4.53
CA TYR A 236 -8.51 17.14 4.18
C TYR A 236 -8.93 15.96 5.07
N GLY A 237 -8.17 15.66 6.13
CA GLY A 237 -8.41 14.52 7.02
C GLY A 237 -8.16 13.16 6.37
N ILE A 238 -7.35 13.11 5.30
CA ILE A 238 -7.05 11.89 4.56
C ILE A 238 -5.68 11.37 4.99
N THR A 239 -5.64 10.12 5.40
CA THR A 239 -4.43 9.46 5.94
C THR A 239 -3.89 8.36 5.03
N ASP A 240 -4.75 7.66 4.26
CA ASP A 240 -4.36 6.57 3.38
C ASP A 240 -4.28 7.02 1.91
N LEU A 241 -3.08 7.43 1.48
CA LEU A 241 -2.83 7.85 0.10
C LEU A 241 -2.61 6.70 -0.88
N PHE A 242 -2.59 5.46 -0.42
CA PHE A 242 -2.57 4.28 -1.28
C PHE A 242 -3.97 3.73 -1.56
N ASN A 243 -4.98 4.23 -0.85
CA ASN A 243 -6.38 4.00 -1.21
C ASN A 243 -6.73 4.86 -2.44
N PRO A 244 -7.20 4.28 -3.57
CA PRO A 244 -7.53 5.04 -4.78
C PRO A 244 -8.59 6.12 -4.56
N GLU A 245 -9.62 5.82 -3.78
CA GLU A 245 -10.70 6.75 -3.45
C GLU A 245 -10.17 7.97 -2.70
N ASP A 246 -9.40 7.71 -1.64
CA ASP A 246 -8.82 8.74 -0.78
C ASP A 246 -7.78 9.59 -1.52
N ASN A 247 -6.97 8.94 -2.36
CA ASN A 247 -5.95 9.65 -3.14
C ASN A 247 -6.57 10.59 -4.18
N ILE A 248 -7.53 10.09 -4.96
CA ILE A 248 -8.24 10.91 -5.96
C ILE A 248 -9.03 12.03 -5.27
N LYS A 249 -9.68 11.74 -4.15
CA LYS A 249 -10.38 12.74 -3.34
C LYS A 249 -9.42 13.84 -2.85
N ALA A 250 -8.28 13.49 -2.27
CA ALA A 250 -7.29 14.44 -1.77
C ALA A 250 -6.75 15.35 -2.89
N GLY A 251 -6.34 14.75 -4.02
CA GLY A 251 -5.85 15.50 -5.18
C GLY A 251 -6.91 16.43 -5.78
N THR A 252 -8.15 15.94 -5.90
CA THR A 252 -9.27 16.74 -6.41
C THR A 252 -9.59 17.93 -5.49
N LEU A 253 -9.61 17.72 -4.18
CA LEU A 253 -9.80 18.80 -3.20
C LEU A 253 -8.66 19.83 -3.27
N HIS A 254 -7.45 19.36 -3.48
CA HIS A 254 -6.29 20.25 -3.65
C HIS A 254 -6.40 21.09 -4.92
N LEU A 255 -6.71 20.48 -6.07
CA LEU A 255 -6.98 21.18 -7.33
C LEU A 255 -8.11 22.22 -7.15
N ARG A 256 -9.20 21.84 -6.47
CA ARG A 256 -10.31 22.76 -6.17
C ARG A 256 -9.85 23.96 -5.34
N ARG A 257 -9.02 23.75 -4.32
CA ARG A 257 -8.45 24.81 -3.48
C ARG A 257 -7.60 25.78 -4.31
N ILE A 258 -6.72 25.27 -5.17
CA ILE A 258 -5.91 26.08 -6.07
C ILE A 258 -6.79 26.87 -7.03
N GLY A 259 -7.73 26.21 -7.70
CA GLY A 259 -8.62 26.84 -8.67
C GLY A 259 -9.51 27.94 -8.06
N ARG A 260 -9.95 27.76 -6.78
CA ARG A 260 -10.70 28.78 -6.07
C ARG A 260 -9.88 30.06 -5.91
N ARG A 261 -8.57 29.94 -5.63
CA ARG A 261 -7.68 31.10 -5.50
C ARG A 261 -7.64 31.92 -6.80
N TYR A 262 -7.46 31.27 -7.95
CA TYR A 262 -7.43 31.97 -9.25
C TYR A 262 -8.79 32.55 -9.64
N ARG A 263 -9.88 31.86 -9.31
CA ARG A 263 -11.24 32.37 -9.52
C ARG A 263 -11.50 33.64 -8.72
N ASN A 264 -11.05 33.71 -7.49
CA ASN A 264 -11.15 34.88 -6.63
C ASN A 264 -10.28 36.07 -7.12
N MET A 265 -9.26 35.80 -7.96
CA MET A 265 -8.46 36.82 -8.62
C MET A 265 -9.12 37.36 -9.90
N GLY A 266 -10.31 36.89 -10.25
CA GLY A 266 -11.07 37.38 -11.41
C GLY A 266 -10.72 36.71 -12.74
N PHE A 267 -9.94 35.63 -12.75
CA PHE A 267 -9.65 34.91 -14.00
C PHE A 267 -10.89 34.18 -14.52
N ASP A 268 -11.03 34.15 -15.84
CA ASP A 268 -12.06 33.37 -16.53
C ASP A 268 -11.86 31.85 -16.33
N SER A 269 -12.89 31.06 -16.63
CA SER A 269 -12.89 29.62 -16.38
C SER A 269 -11.77 28.86 -17.08
N VAL A 270 -11.38 29.27 -18.29
CA VAL A 270 -10.31 28.61 -19.05
C VAL A 270 -8.95 28.87 -18.42
N ASN A 271 -8.70 30.13 -18.04
CA ASN A 271 -7.44 30.51 -17.38
C ASN A 271 -7.34 29.97 -15.97
N VAL A 272 -8.46 29.87 -15.23
CA VAL A 272 -8.50 29.18 -13.94
C VAL A 272 -8.04 27.74 -14.09
N VAL A 273 -8.50 26.98 -15.08
CA VAL A 273 -8.04 25.59 -15.32
C VAL A 273 -6.55 25.57 -15.61
N LYS A 274 -6.05 26.40 -16.55
CA LYS A 274 -4.64 26.44 -16.92
C LYS A 274 -3.73 26.75 -15.74
N PHE A 275 -4.05 27.80 -14.97
CA PHE A 275 -3.25 28.18 -13.81
C PHE A 275 -3.35 27.17 -12.67
N THR A 276 -4.49 26.53 -12.50
CA THR A 276 -4.65 25.43 -11.52
C THR A 276 -3.73 24.26 -11.84
N LEU A 277 -3.69 23.83 -13.11
CA LEU A 277 -2.81 22.75 -13.56
C LEU A 277 -1.33 23.12 -13.44
N ALA A 278 -0.97 24.36 -13.81
CA ALA A 278 0.39 24.84 -13.65
C ALA A 278 0.85 24.86 -12.18
N ALA A 279 0.01 25.37 -11.29
CA ALA A 279 0.33 25.44 -9.86
C ALA A 279 0.29 24.09 -9.13
N TYR A 280 -0.43 23.12 -9.67
CA TYR A 280 -0.42 21.74 -9.13
C TYR A 280 0.93 21.06 -9.36
N ASN A 281 1.62 21.38 -10.47
CA ASN A 281 2.90 20.82 -10.87
C ASN A 281 4.13 21.61 -10.33
N ALA A 282 3.92 22.72 -9.63
CA ALA A 282 5.01 23.57 -9.12
C ALA A 282 5.49 23.10 -7.74
#